data_2069c7488870f2a4c98835e6d76f5494
#
_entry.id   2069c7488870f2a4c98835e6d76f5494
#
_cell.length_a   1.000
_cell.length_b   1.000
_cell.length_c   1.000
_cell.angle_alpha   90.00
_cell.angle_beta   90.00
_cell.angle_gamma   90.00
#
_symmetry.space_group_name_H-M   'P 1'
#
loop_
_entity.id
_entity.type
_entity.pdbx_description
1 polymer ?
#
loop_
_entity_poly.entity_id
_entity_poly.type
_entity_poly.pdbx_seq_one_letter_code
_entity_poly.pdbx_strand_id
1 'polypeptide(L)'
;SFPNAIYKYSLSNDCGCTDSTAINYSSLANTDDGSCCYISGCTDPTAVNYDSNACFDDGSCMAPVLGCTDSTAINYNPNANTLFAYGGELDNNFGSGGYFYNDQYLLLDVYEDCIIQSATFYAEVNNTITFELRDANGNVIDDTTHSVVPGPQQLALNFDCPVGNDLQLGLSAGSNSGLYRNNSGPSYPYDIAGALSITESSASVPGYYYFYYNIEVEIPCSVSANYGCTDSIAFNYSPTATIDNG
;
A
#
# COMPACT_ATOMS: atom_id res chain seq x y z
N SER A 1 -30.96 4.29 -71.10
CA SER A 1 -31.28 3.91 -69.69
C SER A 1 -30.02 3.78 -68.90
N PHE A 2 -29.80 4.74 -67.98
CA PHE A 2 -28.71 4.69 -67.04
C PHE A 2 -29.19 3.93 -65.75
N PRO A 3 -28.42 2.98 -65.17
CA PRO A 3 -28.81 2.35 -63.95
C PRO A 3 -28.62 3.32 -62.77
N ASN A 4 -29.69 3.56 -62.01
CA ASN A 4 -29.63 4.23 -60.72
C ASN A 4 -28.75 3.43 -59.77
N ALA A 5 -27.52 3.87 -59.56
CA ALA A 5 -26.69 3.37 -58.46
C ALA A 5 -27.22 3.94 -57.15
N ILE A 6 -27.94 3.12 -56.40
CA ILE A 6 -28.30 3.43 -55.00
C ILE A 6 -27.04 3.26 -54.18
N TYR A 7 -26.37 4.37 -53.86
CA TYR A 7 -25.30 4.34 -52.84
C TYR A 7 -25.95 4.11 -51.49
N LYS A 8 -25.85 2.86 -50.99
CA LYS A 8 -26.10 2.57 -49.58
C LYS A 8 -24.99 3.24 -48.75
N TYR A 9 -25.27 4.41 -48.22
CA TYR A 9 -24.46 4.93 -47.15
C TYR A 9 -24.67 4.00 -45.92
N SER A 10 -23.69 3.17 -45.62
CA SER A 10 -23.61 2.53 -44.29
C SER A 10 -23.29 3.65 -43.31
N LEU A 11 -24.27 4.06 -42.52
CA LEU A 11 -23.96 4.89 -41.36
C LEU A 11 -23.09 4.02 -40.47
N SER A 12 -21.82 4.40 -40.30
CA SER A 12 -20.98 3.82 -39.27
C SER A 12 -21.68 4.11 -37.94
N ASN A 13 -21.92 3.07 -37.15
CA ASN A 13 -22.30 3.25 -35.74
C ASN A 13 -21.07 3.76 -35.02
N ASP A 14 -20.94 5.06 -34.86
CA ASP A 14 -19.90 5.69 -34.08
C ASP A 14 -20.44 5.76 -32.64
N CYS A 15 -20.02 4.79 -31.81
CA CYS A 15 -20.38 4.71 -30.38
C CYS A 15 -19.53 5.69 -29.57
N GLY A 16 -20.13 6.30 -28.56
CA GLY A 16 -19.49 7.26 -27.67
C GLY A 16 -20.51 8.07 -26.88
N CYS A 17 -20.06 8.98 -26.04
CA CYS A 17 -20.95 9.85 -25.30
C CYS A 17 -21.63 10.86 -26.22
N THR A 18 -22.99 10.85 -26.23
CA THR A 18 -23.82 11.76 -27.02
C THR A 18 -24.37 12.95 -26.23
N ASP A 19 -24.11 13.02 -24.91
CA ASP A 19 -24.54 14.14 -24.06
C ASP A 19 -23.52 15.29 -24.14
N SER A 20 -23.96 16.43 -24.67
CA SER A 20 -23.13 17.62 -24.86
C SER A 20 -22.68 18.27 -23.53
N THR A 21 -23.22 17.86 -22.39
CA THR A 21 -22.82 18.32 -21.05
C THR A 21 -21.71 17.47 -20.46
N ALA A 22 -21.43 16.28 -21.01
CA ALA A 22 -20.38 15.41 -20.56
C ALA A 22 -18.98 15.89 -21.00
N ILE A 23 -17.96 15.63 -20.18
CA ILE A 23 -16.57 16.01 -20.43
C ILE A 23 -16.04 15.32 -21.68
N ASN A 24 -16.42 14.06 -21.91
CA ASN A 24 -16.00 13.22 -23.03
C ASN A 24 -17.03 13.20 -24.17
N TYR A 25 -17.86 14.25 -24.28
CA TYR A 25 -18.80 14.38 -25.40
C TYR A 25 -18.09 14.23 -26.75
N SER A 26 -18.67 13.42 -27.64
CA SER A 26 -18.22 13.27 -29.00
C SER A 26 -19.30 13.71 -29.99
N SER A 27 -19.04 14.77 -30.71
CA SER A 27 -19.96 15.25 -31.78
C SER A 27 -20.06 14.28 -32.97
N LEU A 28 -19.19 13.26 -33.03
CA LEU A 28 -19.20 12.24 -34.08
C LEU A 28 -20.03 11.00 -33.64
N ALA A 29 -20.25 10.83 -32.33
CA ALA A 29 -21.06 9.74 -31.83
C ALA A 29 -22.52 9.91 -32.23
N ASN A 30 -23.10 8.85 -32.80
CA ASN A 30 -24.50 8.76 -33.12
C ASN A 30 -25.27 7.71 -32.33
N THR A 31 -24.55 6.98 -31.45
CA THR A 31 -25.10 5.97 -30.57
C THR A 31 -24.40 6.13 -29.21
N ASP A 32 -25.18 6.37 -28.16
CA ASP A 32 -24.69 6.44 -26.80
C ASP A 32 -24.28 5.03 -26.33
N ASP A 33 -23.02 4.89 -25.86
CA ASP A 33 -22.46 3.65 -25.35
C ASP A 33 -22.42 3.59 -23.81
N GLY A 34 -23.01 4.60 -23.15
CA GLY A 34 -23.03 4.72 -21.69
C GLY A 34 -21.70 5.21 -21.08
N SER A 35 -20.75 5.69 -21.89
CA SER A 35 -19.43 6.14 -21.44
C SER A 35 -19.40 7.61 -20.99
N CYS A 36 -20.56 8.30 -20.92
CA CYS A 36 -20.60 9.71 -20.56
C CYS A 36 -19.98 9.97 -19.17
N CYS A 37 -19.02 10.88 -19.14
CA CYS A 37 -18.25 11.26 -17.96
C CYS A 37 -18.54 12.70 -17.56
N TYR A 38 -18.85 12.94 -16.28
CA TYR A 38 -19.26 14.25 -15.77
C TYR A 38 -18.37 14.77 -14.64
N ILE A 39 -17.50 13.93 -14.08
CA ILE A 39 -16.65 14.27 -12.94
C ILE A 39 -15.20 14.12 -13.36
N SER A 40 -14.45 15.23 -13.32
CA SER A 40 -13.00 15.24 -13.48
C SER A 40 -12.33 15.25 -12.10
N GLY A 41 -11.17 14.64 -12.01
CA GLY A 41 -10.37 14.54 -10.78
C GLY A 41 -9.24 13.54 -10.97
N CYS A 42 -8.51 13.25 -9.90
CA CYS A 42 -7.47 12.24 -9.94
C CYS A 42 -8.07 10.83 -10.05
N THR A 43 -7.73 10.10 -11.10
CA THR A 43 -8.18 8.72 -11.32
C THR A 43 -7.14 7.66 -10.93
N ASP A 44 -5.97 8.07 -10.44
CA ASP A 44 -4.94 7.17 -9.95
C ASP A 44 -5.25 6.73 -8.51
N PRO A 45 -5.57 5.44 -8.25
CA PRO A 45 -5.89 4.96 -6.93
C PRO A 45 -4.71 5.00 -5.93
N THR A 46 -3.49 5.23 -6.40
CA THR A 46 -2.30 5.39 -5.55
C THR A 46 -2.06 6.83 -5.11
N ALA A 47 -2.76 7.80 -5.71
CA ALA A 47 -2.61 9.21 -5.38
C ALA A 47 -3.35 9.57 -4.09
N VAL A 48 -2.79 10.52 -3.30
CA VAL A 48 -3.37 11.01 -2.04
C VAL A 48 -4.75 11.64 -2.23
N ASN A 49 -4.98 12.25 -3.39
CA ASN A 49 -6.23 12.91 -3.76
C ASN A 49 -7.06 12.12 -4.76
N TYR A 50 -6.93 10.78 -4.75
CA TYR A 50 -7.77 9.91 -5.58
C TYR A 50 -9.26 10.15 -5.35
N ASP A 51 -10.01 10.34 -6.42
CA ASP A 51 -11.47 10.42 -6.40
C ASP A 51 -12.09 9.24 -7.15
N SER A 52 -12.67 8.31 -6.43
CA SER A 52 -13.32 7.11 -7.00
C SER A 52 -14.52 7.42 -7.88
N ASN A 53 -15.04 8.65 -7.85
CA ASN A 53 -16.15 9.11 -8.71
C ASN A 53 -15.64 9.79 -9.97
N ALA A 54 -14.36 10.16 -10.02
CA ALA A 54 -13.78 10.75 -11.22
C ALA A 54 -13.71 9.70 -12.34
N CYS A 55 -14.19 10.09 -13.51
CA CYS A 55 -14.14 9.29 -14.72
C CYS A 55 -13.23 9.91 -15.80
N PHE A 56 -12.67 11.07 -15.51
CA PHE A 56 -11.73 11.79 -16.37
C PHE A 56 -10.57 12.32 -15.52
N ASP A 57 -9.34 11.92 -15.85
CA ASP A 57 -8.15 12.44 -15.20
C ASP A 57 -7.86 13.86 -15.66
N ASP A 58 -7.85 14.80 -14.72
CA ASP A 58 -7.57 16.22 -14.96
C ASP A 58 -6.09 16.59 -14.73
N GLY A 59 -5.25 15.60 -14.45
CA GLY A 59 -3.83 15.78 -14.15
C GLY A 59 -3.55 16.32 -12.74
N SER A 60 -4.54 16.32 -11.84
CA SER A 60 -4.40 16.82 -10.47
C SER A 60 -3.83 15.78 -9.49
N CYS A 61 -3.51 14.57 -9.96
CA CYS A 61 -3.02 13.50 -9.10
C CYS A 61 -1.76 13.92 -8.33
N MET A 62 -1.83 13.77 -7.01
CA MET A 62 -0.71 14.03 -6.11
C MET A 62 -0.10 12.71 -5.65
N ALA A 63 1.14 12.45 -6.04
CA ALA A 63 1.89 11.31 -5.53
C ALA A 63 2.03 11.40 -3.99
N PRO A 64 1.93 10.28 -3.25
CA PRO A 64 2.20 10.27 -1.82
C PRO A 64 3.67 10.65 -1.56
N VAL A 65 3.87 11.57 -0.63
CA VAL A 65 5.17 11.88 -0.03
C VAL A 65 5.04 11.57 1.45
N LEU A 66 5.56 10.43 1.83
CA LEU A 66 5.47 9.91 3.18
C LEU A 66 6.29 10.76 4.14
N GLY A 67 5.82 10.92 5.36
CA GLY A 67 6.53 11.61 6.43
C GLY A 67 5.59 12.27 7.43
N CYS A 68 6.14 12.74 8.53
CA CYS A 68 5.35 13.46 9.52
C CYS A 68 4.87 14.80 9.00
N THR A 69 3.56 15.03 9.04
CA THR A 69 2.89 16.27 8.60
C THR A 69 2.65 17.26 9.74
N ASP A 70 2.95 16.91 11.00
CA ASP A 70 2.82 17.79 12.16
C ASP A 70 4.05 18.71 12.25
N SER A 71 3.84 20.01 12.00
CA SER A 71 4.92 21.01 12.02
C SER A 71 5.55 21.21 13.41
N THR A 72 5.00 20.63 14.47
CA THR A 72 5.56 20.67 15.83
C THR A 72 6.42 19.45 16.16
N ALA A 73 6.40 18.43 15.32
CA ALA A 73 7.20 17.24 15.49
C ALA A 73 8.68 17.45 15.10
N ILE A 74 9.58 16.67 15.72
CA ILE A 74 11.03 16.76 15.44
C ILE A 74 11.31 16.29 14.02
N ASN A 75 10.61 15.24 13.57
CA ASN A 75 10.77 14.65 12.25
C ASN A 75 9.77 15.22 11.22
N TYR A 76 9.30 16.47 11.44
CA TYR A 76 8.46 17.15 10.49
C TYR A 76 9.09 17.22 9.09
N ASN A 77 8.35 16.74 8.09
CA ASN A 77 8.71 16.86 6.69
C ASN A 77 7.77 17.85 5.99
N PRO A 78 8.23 19.07 5.63
CA PRO A 78 7.38 20.09 5.02
C PRO A 78 6.88 19.70 3.62
N ASN A 79 7.44 18.66 3.01
CA ASN A 79 7.01 18.12 1.72
C ASN A 79 6.04 16.96 1.86
N ALA A 80 5.89 16.38 3.06
CA ALA A 80 4.97 15.27 3.29
C ALA A 80 3.52 15.72 3.12
N ASN A 81 2.72 14.87 2.51
CA ASN A 81 1.28 15.05 2.35
C ASN A 81 0.48 13.87 2.89
N THR A 82 1.14 12.83 3.41
CA THR A 82 0.54 11.68 4.07
C THR A 82 1.47 11.10 5.12
N LEU A 83 0.89 10.53 6.18
CA LEU A 83 1.59 9.68 7.15
C LEU A 83 1.66 8.22 6.66
N PHE A 84 0.82 7.85 5.72
CA PHE A 84 0.64 6.48 5.27
C PHE A 84 1.03 6.33 3.80
N ALA A 85 1.66 5.21 3.49
CA ALA A 85 1.90 4.75 2.14
C ALA A 85 1.57 3.25 2.02
N TYR A 86 1.30 2.81 0.80
CA TYR A 86 1.03 1.41 0.49
C TYR A 86 2.04 0.92 -0.54
N GLY A 87 2.46 -0.34 -0.44
CA GLY A 87 3.38 -0.90 -1.40
C GLY A 87 3.54 -2.41 -1.31
N GLY A 88 4.58 -2.91 -2.01
CA GLY A 88 4.69 -4.30 -2.36
C GLY A 88 3.71 -4.66 -3.48
N GLU A 89 3.44 -5.95 -3.67
CA GLU A 89 2.38 -6.36 -4.61
C GLU A 89 0.99 -6.04 -4.04
N LEU A 90 0.12 -5.49 -4.87
CA LEU A 90 -1.21 -5.04 -4.46
C LEU A 90 -2.09 -6.22 -4.03
N ASP A 91 -2.03 -7.30 -4.78
CA ASP A 91 -2.83 -8.51 -4.55
C ASP A 91 -2.11 -9.75 -5.09
N ASN A 92 -2.74 -10.91 -5.00
CA ASN A 92 -2.18 -12.18 -5.46
C ASN A 92 -2.48 -12.50 -6.94
N ASN A 93 -3.02 -11.57 -7.73
CA ASN A 93 -3.48 -11.82 -9.11
C ASN A 93 -2.38 -11.65 -10.16
N PHE A 94 -1.16 -11.31 -9.78
CA PHE A 94 -0.04 -11.21 -10.70
C PHE A 94 0.70 -12.56 -10.84
N GLY A 95 1.26 -12.82 -12.02
CA GLY A 95 2.04 -14.04 -12.30
C GLY A 95 1.27 -15.34 -12.02
N SER A 96 1.95 -16.29 -11.41
CA SER A 96 1.36 -17.56 -10.94
C SER A 96 1.71 -17.79 -9.48
N GLY A 97 0.91 -18.58 -8.77
CA GLY A 97 1.12 -18.82 -7.35
C GLY A 97 0.27 -19.95 -6.78
N GLY A 98 0.26 -20.06 -5.48
CA GLY A 98 -0.51 -21.05 -4.75
C GLY A 98 -0.25 -21.00 -3.25
N TYR A 99 -1.05 -21.73 -2.51
CA TYR A 99 -0.90 -21.81 -1.06
C TYR A 99 0.36 -22.56 -0.66
N PHE A 100 1.02 -22.08 0.38
CA PHE A 100 2.32 -22.54 0.81
C PHE A 100 2.35 -22.78 2.32
N TYR A 101 3.05 -23.84 2.74
CA TYR A 101 2.95 -24.36 4.09
C TYR A 101 4.29 -24.38 4.85
N ASN A 102 5.31 -23.72 4.31
CA ASN A 102 6.60 -23.60 4.99
C ASN A 102 6.95 -22.14 5.27
N ASP A 103 7.94 -21.93 6.12
CA ASP A 103 8.45 -20.61 6.47
C ASP A 103 9.23 -20.02 5.31
N GLN A 104 8.90 -18.78 4.99
CA GLN A 104 9.64 -17.91 4.08
C GLN A 104 9.35 -16.47 4.48
N TYR A 105 10.15 -15.54 4.00
CA TYR A 105 10.04 -14.13 4.34
C TYR A 105 10.42 -13.24 3.16
N LEU A 106 10.04 -11.98 3.25
CA LEU A 106 10.52 -10.90 2.42
C LEU A 106 11.70 -10.22 3.12
N LEU A 107 12.67 -9.75 2.34
CA LEU A 107 13.80 -8.95 2.83
C LEU A 107 13.48 -7.48 2.66
N LEU A 108 13.73 -6.69 3.71
CA LEU A 108 13.45 -5.26 3.76
C LEU A 108 14.72 -4.47 4.05
N ASP A 109 14.94 -3.40 3.28
CA ASP A 109 15.83 -2.31 3.66
C ASP A 109 14.96 -1.15 4.17
N VAL A 110 15.18 -0.72 5.39
CA VAL A 110 14.44 0.35 6.06
C VAL A 110 15.32 1.58 6.18
N TYR A 111 14.88 2.69 5.60
CA TYR A 111 15.64 3.93 5.49
C TYR A 111 15.25 4.97 6.53
N GLU A 112 14.04 4.85 7.07
CA GLU A 112 13.48 5.73 8.09
C GLU A 112 12.65 4.89 9.07
N ASP A 113 12.75 5.17 10.39
CA ASP A 113 11.93 4.48 11.39
C ASP A 113 10.46 4.62 11.03
N CYS A 114 9.77 3.50 10.89
CA CYS A 114 8.39 3.46 10.43
C CYS A 114 7.62 2.34 11.14
N ILE A 115 6.30 2.32 10.94
CA ILE A 115 5.43 1.27 11.44
C ILE A 115 4.82 0.55 10.26
N ILE A 116 4.99 -0.78 10.17
CA ILE A 116 4.19 -1.60 9.25
C ILE A 116 2.84 -1.83 9.91
N GLN A 117 1.84 -1.03 9.50
CA GLN A 117 0.52 -1.00 10.15
C GLN A 117 -0.30 -2.24 9.83
N SER A 118 -0.33 -2.63 8.57
CA SER A 118 -1.15 -3.75 8.10
C SER A 118 -0.62 -4.35 6.80
N ALA A 119 -1.11 -5.55 6.47
CA ALA A 119 -0.95 -6.13 5.15
C ALA A 119 -2.16 -7.01 4.80
N THR A 120 -2.33 -7.30 3.51
CA THR A 120 -3.34 -8.24 3.03
C THR A 120 -2.76 -9.64 2.91
N PHE A 121 -3.48 -10.63 3.42
CA PHE A 121 -3.13 -12.04 3.38
C PHE A 121 -4.24 -12.86 2.75
N TYR A 122 -3.88 -13.92 2.05
CA TYR A 122 -4.81 -14.86 1.44
C TYR A 122 -4.59 -16.23 2.07
N ALA A 123 -5.52 -16.70 2.88
CA ALA A 123 -5.43 -17.99 3.54
C ALA A 123 -6.28 -19.06 2.83
N GLU A 124 -5.83 -20.32 2.84
CA GLU A 124 -6.57 -21.46 2.29
C GLU A 124 -7.55 -22.03 3.32
N VAL A 125 -7.15 -22.06 4.57
CA VAL A 125 -7.88 -22.71 5.67
C VAL A 125 -7.91 -21.83 6.90
N ASN A 126 -8.82 -22.14 7.84
CA ASN A 126 -8.78 -21.56 9.18
C ASN A 126 -7.47 -21.94 9.86
N ASN A 127 -6.77 -20.97 10.41
CA ASN A 127 -5.52 -21.19 11.14
C ASN A 127 -5.28 -20.08 12.17
N THR A 128 -4.30 -20.27 13.03
CA THR A 128 -3.75 -19.24 13.90
C THR A 128 -2.27 -19.08 13.53
N ILE A 129 -1.89 -17.87 13.11
CA ILE A 129 -0.56 -17.59 12.55
C ILE A 129 0.07 -16.46 13.33
N THR A 130 1.33 -16.63 13.71
CA THR A 130 2.17 -15.56 14.25
C THR A 130 3.02 -14.99 13.12
N PHE A 131 2.81 -13.72 12.84
CA PHE A 131 3.57 -12.91 11.91
C PHE A 131 4.72 -12.27 12.64
N GLU A 132 5.89 -12.16 12.03
CA GLU A 132 7.11 -11.67 12.67
C GLU A 132 7.88 -10.70 11.79
N LEU A 133 8.38 -9.63 12.42
CA LEU A 133 9.48 -8.81 11.93
C LEU A 133 10.74 -9.24 12.66
N ARG A 134 11.82 -9.50 11.92
CA ARG A 134 13.11 -9.94 12.45
C ARG A 134 14.24 -9.05 11.97
N ASP A 135 15.34 -9.04 12.72
CA ASP A 135 16.59 -8.46 12.24
C ASP A 135 17.25 -9.32 11.14
N ALA A 136 18.37 -8.83 10.57
CA ALA A 136 19.13 -9.55 9.56
C ALA A 136 19.68 -10.91 10.02
N ASN A 137 19.78 -11.14 11.33
CA ASN A 137 20.26 -12.41 11.90
C ASN A 137 19.10 -13.37 12.20
N GLY A 138 17.85 -12.96 11.97
CA GLY A 138 16.66 -13.74 12.25
C GLY A 138 16.15 -13.64 13.70
N ASN A 139 16.63 -12.70 14.49
CA ASN A 139 16.08 -12.45 15.83
C ASN A 139 14.79 -11.65 15.69
N VAL A 140 13.75 -12.05 16.41
CA VAL A 140 12.46 -11.36 16.42
C VAL A 140 12.61 -9.96 17.01
N ILE A 141 12.19 -8.94 16.27
CA ILE A 141 12.08 -7.55 16.70
C ILE A 141 10.67 -7.32 17.24
N ASP A 142 9.67 -7.77 16.47
CA ASP A 142 8.25 -7.60 16.80
C ASP A 142 7.42 -8.76 16.24
N ASP A 143 6.30 -9.09 16.90
CA ASP A 143 5.41 -10.15 16.45
C ASP A 143 3.94 -9.88 16.79
N THR A 144 3.04 -10.48 16.02
CA THR A 144 1.60 -10.49 16.32
C THR A 144 0.95 -11.78 15.85
N THR A 145 -0.07 -12.23 16.58
CA THR A 145 -0.78 -13.48 16.28
C THR A 145 -2.23 -13.20 15.88
N HIS A 146 -2.63 -13.73 14.74
CA HIS A 146 -3.99 -13.62 14.22
C HIS A 146 -4.62 -14.96 13.92
N SER A 147 -5.93 -15.06 14.16
CA SER A 147 -6.76 -16.13 13.60
C SER A 147 -7.17 -15.74 12.18
N VAL A 148 -6.85 -16.57 11.21
CA VAL A 148 -7.18 -16.36 9.80
C VAL A 148 -8.30 -17.32 9.36
N VAL A 149 -9.08 -16.88 8.38
CA VAL A 149 -10.12 -17.67 7.71
C VAL A 149 -9.83 -17.74 6.21
N PRO A 150 -10.40 -18.69 5.45
CA PRO A 150 -10.18 -18.77 4.00
C PRO A 150 -10.53 -17.48 3.27
N GLY A 151 -9.68 -17.10 2.32
CA GLY A 151 -9.83 -15.92 1.46
C GLY A 151 -8.94 -14.74 1.86
N PRO A 152 -9.16 -13.56 1.23
CA PRO A 152 -8.39 -12.34 1.50
C PRO A 152 -8.79 -11.71 2.84
N GLN A 153 -7.79 -11.24 3.58
CA GLN A 153 -7.98 -10.53 4.84
C GLN A 153 -6.89 -9.48 5.01
N GLN A 154 -7.27 -8.26 5.36
CA GLN A 154 -6.33 -7.25 5.84
C GLN A 154 -6.17 -7.42 7.35
N LEU A 155 -4.94 -7.62 7.81
CA LEU A 155 -4.62 -7.84 9.22
C LEU A 155 -3.72 -6.70 9.72
N ALA A 156 -4.06 -6.16 10.89
CA ALA A 156 -3.21 -5.20 11.57
C ALA A 156 -1.97 -5.90 12.11
N LEU A 157 -0.80 -5.35 11.84
CA LEU A 157 0.49 -5.86 12.30
C LEU A 157 1.06 -4.97 13.40
N ASN A 158 1.07 -3.65 13.17
CA ASN A 158 1.60 -2.59 14.03
C ASN A 158 3.07 -2.84 14.43
N PHE A 159 3.88 -3.32 13.49
CA PHE A 159 5.30 -3.61 13.74
C PHE A 159 6.13 -2.35 13.75
N ASP A 160 6.80 -2.08 14.87
CA ASP A 160 7.86 -1.07 14.96
C ASP A 160 9.07 -1.50 14.13
N CYS A 161 9.31 -0.79 13.03
CA CYS A 161 10.29 -1.14 12.02
C CYS A 161 11.48 -0.16 12.07
N PRO A 162 12.57 -0.52 12.74
CA PRO A 162 13.75 0.35 12.88
C PRO A 162 14.53 0.42 11.58
N VAL A 163 15.29 1.52 11.38
CA VAL A 163 16.26 1.64 10.29
C VAL A 163 17.22 0.46 10.30
N GLY A 164 17.40 -0.17 9.13
CA GLY A 164 18.29 -1.33 8.97
C GLY A 164 18.20 -1.94 7.60
N ASN A 165 19.14 -2.82 7.30
CA ASN A 165 19.17 -3.59 6.05
C ASN A 165 18.89 -5.06 6.33
N ASP A 166 18.34 -5.74 5.32
CA ASP A 166 18.05 -7.17 5.35
C ASP A 166 17.13 -7.60 6.52
N LEU A 167 16.25 -6.72 6.98
CA LEU A 167 15.22 -7.12 7.94
C LEU A 167 14.31 -8.17 7.28
N GLN A 168 13.77 -9.08 8.07
CA GLN A 168 12.99 -10.21 7.57
C GLN A 168 11.53 -10.07 8.00
N LEU A 169 10.63 -9.95 7.02
CA LEU A 169 9.18 -9.92 7.24
C LEU A 169 8.60 -11.28 6.91
N GLY A 170 8.24 -12.07 7.93
CA GLY A 170 7.91 -13.47 7.76
C GLY A 170 6.90 -14.01 8.78
N LEU A 171 6.97 -15.29 9.03
CA LEU A 171 6.12 -16.03 9.95
C LEU A 171 6.99 -16.69 11.00
N SER A 172 6.43 -16.99 12.18
CA SER A 172 7.16 -17.74 13.20
C SER A 172 7.64 -19.09 12.67
N ALA A 173 8.83 -19.50 13.11
CA ALA A 173 9.47 -20.74 12.65
C ALA A 173 8.58 -21.96 12.91
N GLY A 174 8.47 -22.84 11.89
CA GLY A 174 7.64 -24.03 11.94
C GLY A 174 6.15 -23.79 11.70
N SER A 175 5.76 -22.56 11.32
CA SER A 175 4.38 -22.25 10.94
C SER A 175 3.95 -23.03 9.71
N ASN A 176 2.87 -23.78 9.83
CA ASN A 176 2.18 -24.39 8.68
C ASN A 176 1.05 -23.45 8.27
N SER A 177 1.38 -22.40 7.52
CA SER A 177 0.49 -21.25 7.38
C SER A 177 -0.67 -21.49 6.42
N GLY A 178 -0.44 -22.16 5.29
CA GLY A 178 -1.43 -22.22 4.21
C GLY A 178 -1.74 -20.84 3.63
N LEU A 179 -0.77 -19.92 3.64
CA LEU A 179 -0.89 -18.60 3.03
C LEU A 179 -0.46 -18.65 1.56
N TYR A 180 -1.09 -17.79 0.76
CA TYR A 180 -0.78 -17.69 -0.66
C TYR A 180 0.57 -17.01 -0.88
N ARG A 181 1.32 -17.51 -1.86
CA ARG A 181 2.52 -16.91 -2.41
C ARG A 181 2.47 -16.90 -3.92
N ASN A 182 3.10 -15.93 -4.55
CA ASN A 182 3.38 -15.99 -5.98
C ASN A 182 4.75 -16.65 -6.20
N ASN A 183 4.86 -17.43 -7.29
CA ASN A 183 6.08 -18.13 -7.68
C ASN A 183 6.62 -17.68 -9.04
N SER A 184 6.03 -16.60 -9.58
CA SER A 184 6.51 -15.88 -10.75
C SER A 184 5.91 -14.47 -10.76
N GLY A 185 6.58 -13.54 -11.41
CA GLY A 185 6.05 -12.20 -11.68
C GLY A 185 6.54 -11.06 -10.80
N PRO A 186 7.08 -11.26 -9.57
CA PRO A 186 7.55 -10.14 -8.78
C PRO A 186 8.71 -9.42 -9.47
N SER A 187 8.76 -8.10 -9.28
CA SER A 187 9.79 -7.22 -9.85
C SER A 187 10.44 -6.39 -8.75
N TYR A 188 11.31 -7.00 -7.98
CA TYR A 188 12.08 -6.34 -6.93
C TYR A 188 13.04 -5.27 -7.47
N PRO A 189 13.34 -4.21 -6.71
CA PRO A 189 12.79 -3.87 -5.40
C PRO A 189 11.43 -3.16 -5.49
N TYR A 190 10.62 -3.25 -4.42
CA TYR A 190 9.41 -2.46 -4.23
C TYR A 190 9.68 -1.36 -3.21
N ASP A 191 9.84 -0.14 -3.68
CA ASP A 191 9.97 1.03 -2.81
C ASP A 191 8.62 1.44 -2.24
N ILE A 192 8.55 1.68 -0.94
CA ILE A 192 7.37 2.21 -0.25
C ILE A 192 7.67 3.63 0.22
N ALA A 193 7.42 4.56 -0.68
CA ALA A 193 7.52 6.01 -0.49
C ALA A 193 8.85 6.47 0.15
N GLY A 194 9.95 5.76 -0.13
CA GLY A 194 11.29 6.07 0.37
C GLY A 194 11.53 5.74 1.84
N ALA A 195 10.54 5.20 2.57
CA ALA A 195 10.71 4.80 3.97
C ALA A 195 11.33 3.41 4.10
N LEU A 196 10.87 2.47 3.29
CA LEU A 196 11.44 1.14 3.21
C LEU A 196 11.33 0.58 1.79
N SER A 197 12.13 -0.45 1.49
CA SER A 197 12.09 -1.17 0.23
C SER A 197 12.06 -2.67 0.49
N ILE A 198 11.19 -3.39 -0.21
CA ILE A 198 11.22 -4.85 -0.26
C ILE A 198 12.23 -5.24 -1.33
N THR A 199 13.39 -5.75 -0.94
CA THR A 199 14.53 -5.94 -1.83
C THR A 199 14.53 -7.30 -2.51
N GLU A 200 14.02 -8.33 -1.83
CA GLU A 200 13.98 -9.71 -2.33
C GLU A 200 13.08 -10.58 -1.42
N SER A 201 13.01 -11.86 -1.71
CA SER A 201 12.47 -12.89 -0.83
C SER A 201 13.54 -13.91 -0.42
N SER A 202 13.29 -14.64 0.66
CA SER A 202 14.20 -15.67 1.17
C SER A 202 14.31 -16.92 0.30
N ALA A 203 13.62 -16.98 -0.85
CA ALA A 203 13.69 -18.11 -1.76
C ALA A 203 15.09 -18.26 -2.36
N SER A 204 15.55 -19.50 -2.48
CA SER A 204 16.85 -19.81 -3.10
C SER A 204 16.90 -19.54 -4.61
N VAL A 205 15.75 -19.28 -5.23
CA VAL A 205 15.60 -18.94 -6.65
C VAL A 205 14.75 -17.67 -6.76
N PRO A 206 15.08 -16.74 -7.69
CA PRO A 206 14.33 -15.52 -7.86
C PRO A 206 12.90 -15.78 -8.36
N GLY A 207 12.04 -14.80 -8.20
CA GLY A 207 10.69 -14.83 -8.75
C GLY A 207 9.61 -15.30 -7.80
N TYR A 208 9.88 -15.33 -6.50
CA TYR A 208 8.89 -15.62 -5.46
C TYR A 208 8.54 -14.37 -4.66
N TYR A 209 7.24 -14.24 -4.30
CA TYR A 209 6.74 -13.20 -3.40
C TYR A 209 5.90 -13.86 -2.31
N TYR A 210 6.23 -13.63 -1.04
CA TYR A 210 5.65 -14.36 0.09
C TYR A 210 4.73 -13.48 0.92
N PHE A 211 3.47 -13.84 0.97
CA PHE A 211 2.41 -13.61 1.94
C PHE A 211 1.91 -12.17 2.11
N TYR A 212 2.79 -11.16 2.14
CA TYR A 212 2.47 -9.79 2.54
C TYR A 212 2.14 -8.92 1.34
N TYR A 213 0.84 -8.79 1.02
CA TYR A 213 0.36 -7.96 -0.09
C TYR A 213 -0.17 -6.64 0.44
N ASN A 214 -0.12 -5.59 -0.38
CA ASN A 214 -0.65 -4.26 -0.06
C ASN A 214 -0.25 -3.81 1.34
N ILE A 215 1.06 -3.77 1.58
CA ILE A 215 1.63 -3.40 2.89
C ILE A 215 1.37 -1.92 3.14
N GLU A 216 0.77 -1.60 4.28
CA GLU A 216 0.55 -0.24 4.76
C GLU A 216 1.65 0.16 5.72
N VAL A 217 2.32 1.27 5.41
CA VAL A 217 3.44 1.81 6.20
C VAL A 217 3.08 3.20 6.69
N GLU A 218 3.35 3.48 7.95
CA GLU A 218 3.20 4.80 8.59
C GLU A 218 4.54 5.35 9.05
N ILE A 219 4.78 6.65 8.83
CA ILE A 219 5.85 7.39 9.49
C ILE A 219 5.24 8.13 10.69
N PRO A 220 5.50 7.68 11.92
CA PRO A 220 4.96 8.34 13.11
C PRO A 220 5.58 9.71 13.32
N CYS A 221 4.76 10.68 13.76
CA CYS A 221 5.27 11.97 14.17
C CYS A 221 5.95 11.88 15.55
N SER A 222 7.25 12.13 15.56
CA SER A 222 8.03 12.14 16.80
C SER A 222 7.82 13.46 17.55
N VAL A 223 7.25 13.39 18.75
CA VAL A 223 7.19 14.56 19.64
C VAL A 223 8.56 14.81 20.24
N SER A 224 8.90 16.12 20.48
CA SER A 224 10.11 16.45 21.22
C SER A 224 10.11 15.74 22.57
N ALA A 225 11.13 14.93 22.84
CA ALA A 225 11.36 14.38 24.16
C ALA A 225 11.81 15.53 25.09
N ASN A 226 10.86 16.22 25.70
CA ASN A 226 11.16 17.19 26.72
C ASN A 226 11.35 16.46 28.06
N TYR A 227 12.61 16.26 28.43
CA TYR A 227 12.95 15.67 29.70
C TYR A 227 12.70 16.67 30.82
N GLY A 228 12.06 16.23 31.90
CA GLY A 228 11.79 17.03 33.08
C GLY A 228 10.90 16.26 34.06
N CYS A 229 10.68 16.83 35.24
CA CYS A 229 9.77 16.21 36.19
C CYS A 229 8.33 16.33 35.71
N THR A 230 7.64 15.19 35.54
CA THR A 230 6.25 15.10 35.13
C THR A 230 5.26 15.09 36.30
N ASP A 231 5.75 15.01 37.55
CA ASP A 231 4.92 15.10 38.75
C ASP A 231 4.48 16.55 39.02
N SER A 232 3.19 16.84 38.82
CA SER A 232 2.61 18.17 38.94
C SER A 232 2.64 18.78 40.35
N ILE A 233 2.97 17.98 41.38
CA ILE A 233 3.14 18.44 42.75
C ILE A 233 4.60 18.63 43.17
N ALA A 234 5.53 18.22 42.31
CA ALA A 234 6.94 18.41 42.58
C ALA A 234 7.40 19.86 42.39
N PHE A 235 8.36 20.31 43.20
CA PHE A 235 8.88 21.67 43.11
C PHE A 235 9.58 21.98 41.78
N ASN A 236 10.14 20.96 41.14
CA ASN A 236 10.81 21.05 39.85
C ASN A 236 9.93 20.60 38.67
N TYR A 237 8.61 20.59 38.86
CA TYR A 237 7.65 20.24 37.80
C TYR A 237 7.86 21.06 36.53
N SER A 238 7.91 20.39 35.40
CA SER A 238 7.96 21.00 34.08
C SER A 238 6.66 20.69 33.32
N PRO A 239 5.78 21.66 33.08
CA PRO A 239 4.50 21.44 32.40
C PRO A 239 4.68 21.04 30.92
N THR A 240 5.88 21.20 30.38
CA THR A 240 6.20 20.80 29.00
C THR A 240 6.96 19.47 28.94
N ALA A 241 7.30 18.87 30.08
CA ALA A 241 7.97 17.58 30.08
C ALA A 241 7.03 16.47 29.56
N THR A 242 7.55 15.69 28.63
CA THR A 242 6.89 14.49 28.09
C THR A 242 7.53 13.21 28.61
N ILE A 243 8.74 13.30 29.14
CA ILE A 243 9.49 12.18 29.74
C ILE A 243 10.02 12.61 31.11
N ASP A 244 9.72 11.80 32.14
CA ASP A 244 10.26 11.98 33.48
C ASP A 244 11.76 11.65 33.51
N ASN A 245 12.56 12.55 34.02
CA ASN A 245 14.02 12.37 34.15
C ASN A 245 14.49 12.14 35.59
N GLY A 246 13.57 11.95 36.53
CA GLY A 246 13.84 11.70 37.95
C GLY A 246 14.01 12.94 38.79
#